data_dbd456ad3b6f8a73b973b27ee4db8478
#
_entry.id   dbd456ad3b6f8a73b973b27ee4db8478
#
_cell.length_a   1.000
_cell.length_b   1.000
_cell.length_c   1.000
_cell.angle_alpha   90.00
_cell.angle_beta   90.00
_cell.angle_gamma   90.00
#
_symmetry.space_group_name_H-M   'P 1'
#
loop_
_entity.id
_entity.type
_entity.pdbx_description
1 polymer ?
#
loop_
_entity_poly.entity_id
_entity_poly.type
_entity_poly.pdbx_seq_one_letter_code
_entity_poly.pdbx_strand_id
1 'polypeptide(L)'
;MLTLVLFAASIENRSTAQDSTHSPPAGVSLGLWGGPDLEMQVTPHGATLEFDCAQGTISEPLALDQSGTFHARGSFQTQGGAARKVQPSGGINVIYSGNLRGETLQIEFTVGENAGENKQPPQKFTLIRGQAGNLKKCH
;
A
#
# COMPACT_ATOMS: atom_id res chain seq x y z
N MET A 1 -72.24 23.12 -8.69
CA MET A 1 -71.07 23.75 -8.12
C MET A 1 -70.11 22.70 -7.63
N LEU A 2 -69.13 22.43 -8.40
CA LEU A 2 -68.19 21.44 -8.07
C LEU A 2 -66.83 22.08 -7.98
N THR A 3 -66.30 22.10 -6.80
CA THR A 3 -64.97 22.60 -6.58
C THR A 3 -63.98 21.46 -6.64
N LEU A 4 -63.26 21.44 -7.70
CA LEU A 4 -62.21 20.46 -7.86
C LEU A 4 -60.95 20.96 -7.19
N VAL A 5 -60.58 20.31 -6.13
CA VAL A 5 -59.31 20.60 -5.48
C VAL A 5 -58.27 19.67 -6.10
N LEU A 6 -57.43 20.26 -6.86
CA LEU A 6 -56.27 19.55 -7.38
C LEU A 6 -55.18 19.56 -6.33
N PHE A 7 -54.93 18.39 -5.77
CA PHE A 7 -53.72 18.21 -5.00
C PHE A 7 -52.61 17.84 -5.94
N ALA A 8 -51.75 18.79 -6.16
CA ALA A 8 -50.50 18.50 -6.78
C ALA A 8 -49.64 17.83 -5.72
N ALA A 9 -49.51 16.55 -5.82
CA ALA A 9 -48.54 15.83 -5.02
C ALA A 9 -47.14 16.15 -5.55
N SER A 10 -46.47 16.99 -4.86
CA SER A 10 -45.05 17.24 -5.15
C SER A 10 -44.27 16.05 -4.73
N ILE A 11 -43.91 15.24 -5.68
CA ILE A 11 -43.00 14.17 -5.42
C ILE A 11 -41.61 14.78 -5.39
N GLU A 12 -41.16 15.04 -4.22
CA GLU A 12 -39.78 15.42 -4.06
C GLU A 12 -38.89 14.21 -4.14
N ASN A 13 -38.38 14.06 -5.29
CA ASN A 13 -37.42 13.03 -5.50
C ASN A 13 -36.10 13.50 -4.90
N ARG A 14 -35.86 13.08 -3.72
CA ARG A 14 -34.60 13.35 -3.07
C ARG A 14 -33.61 12.34 -3.52
N SER A 15 -32.86 12.71 -4.47
CA SER A 15 -31.70 11.95 -4.83
C SER A 15 -30.64 12.19 -3.77
N THR A 16 -30.36 11.20 -2.97
CA THR A 16 -29.42 11.34 -1.88
C THR A 16 -28.14 10.57 -2.12
N ALA A 17 -27.97 10.06 -3.31
CA ALA A 17 -26.84 9.20 -3.60
C ALA A 17 -25.55 9.96 -3.96
N GLN A 18 -25.58 11.22 -3.89
CA GLN A 18 -24.53 12.07 -4.40
C GLN A 18 -23.24 11.99 -3.63
N ASP A 19 -23.27 11.48 -2.44
CA ASP A 19 -22.07 11.41 -1.63
C ASP A 19 -21.08 10.37 -2.10
N SER A 20 -21.50 9.51 -3.00
CA SER A 20 -20.61 8.52 -3.54
C SER A 20 -19.47 9.10 -4.38
N THR A 21 -19.55 10.37 -4.75
CA THR A 21 -18.48 11.02 -5.49
C THR A 21 -17.22 11.24 -4.67
N HIS A 22 -17.32 11.15 -3.36
CA HIS A 22 -16.19 11.35 -2.47
C HIS A 22 -15.80 10.09 -1.72
N SER A 23 -16.06 8.93 -2.29
CA SER A 23 -15.51 7.72 -1.73
C SER A 23 -13.99 7.85 -1.72
N PRO A 24 -13.34 7.57 -0.59
CA PRO A 24 -11.88 7.57 -0.58
C PRO A 24 -11.38 6.59 -1.62
N PRO A 25 -10.26 6.88 -2.28
CA PRO A 25 -9.70 5.93 -3.24
C PRO A 25 -9.51 4.59 -2.54
N ALA A 26 -9.78 3.52 -3.25
CA ALA A 26 -9.55 2.18 -2.72
C ALA A 26 -8.09 2.09 -2.29
N GLY A 27 -7.85 1.44 -1.18
CA GLY A 27 -6.51 1.29 -0.64
C GLY A 27 -6.27 -0.13 -0.19
N VAL A 28 -5.02 -0.44 0.06
CA VAL A 28 -4.66 -1.71 0.68
C VAL A 28 -5.23 -1.72 2.10
N SER A 29 -5.88 -2.80 2.47
CA SER A 29 -6.51 -2.91 3.78
C SER A 29 -5.50 -2.72 4.90
N LEU A 30 -5.92 -2.00 5.94
CA LEU A 30 -5.09 -1.76 7.11
C LEU A 30 -4.80 -3.06 7.85
N GLY A 31 -3.66 -3.11 8.51
CA GLY A 31 -3.29 -4.23 9.32
C GLY A 31 -2.18 -5.08 8.73
N LEU A 32 -2.14 -6.32 9.14
CA LEU A 32 -1.04 -7.22 8.88
C LEU A 32 -1.15 -7.90 7.52
N TRP A 33 -0.05 -7.90 6.79
CA TRP A 33 0.14 -8.63 5.55
C TRP A 33 1.47 -9.36 5.64
N GLY A 34 1.50 -10.63 5.29
CA GLY A 34 2.73 -11.37 5.40
C GLY A 34 2.85 -12.51 4.41
N GLY A 35 4.07 -12.91 4.17
CA GLY A 35 4.42 -14.00 3.28
C GLY A 35 5.86 -14.43 3.50
N PRO A 36 6.42 -15.20 2.59
CA PRO A 36 7.83 -15.55 2.68
C PRO A 36 8.71 -14.31 2.63
N ASP A 37 9.59 -14.19 3.60
CA ASP A 37 10.65 -13.18 3.66
C ASP A 37 10.19 -11.74 3.82
N LEU A 38 8.89 -11.49 4.03
CA LEU A 38 8.38 -10.13 4.25
C LEU A 38 7.13 -10.12 5.12
N GLU A 39 7.12 -9.22 6.07
CA GLU A 39 5.91 -8.86 6.83
C GLU A 39 5.68 -7.36 6.69
N MET A 40 4.44 -6.98 6.49
CA MET A 40 4.08 -5.58 6.31
C MET A 40 2.88 -5.23 7.20
N GLN A 41 2.99 -4.10 7.89
CA GLN A 41 1.91 -3.53 8.66
C GLN A 41 1.43 -2.27 7.97
N VAL A 42 0.20 -2.29 7.47
CA VAL A 42 -0.40 -1.16 6.76
C VAL A 42 -1.15 -0.26 7.73
N THR A 43 -0.89 1.03 7.63
CA THR A 43 -1.54 2.08 8.42
C THR A 43 -2.22 3.09 7.50
N PRO A 44 -3.06 3.99 8.04
CA PRO A 44 -3.67 5.02 7.21
C PRO A 44 -2.67 5.96 6.53
N HIS A 45 -1.45 6.03 7.03
CA HIS A 45 -0.44 6.96 6.53
C HIS A 45 0.66 6.30 5.73
N GLY A 46 0.68 5.00 5.67
CA GLY A 46 1.73 4.26 4.96
C GLY A 46 1.83 2.84 5.44
N ALA A 47 3.06 2.35 5.55
CA ALA A 47 3.30 0.99 6.03
C ALA A 47 4.71 0.85 6.60
N THR A 48 4.88 -0.14 7.46
CA THR A 48 6.21 -0.61 7.87
C THR A 48 6.42 -2.00 7.30
N LEU A 49 7.64 -2.26 6.86
CA LEU A 49 8.01 -3.52 6.24
C LEU A 49 9.19 -4.13 6.97
N GLU A 50 9.08 -5.41 7.27
CA GLU A 50 10.19 -6.17 7.83
C GLU A 50 10.56 -7.28 6.87
N PHE A 51 11.81 -7.27 6.46
CA PHE A 51 12.41 -8.28 5.58
C PHE A 51 13.40 -9.13 6.37
N ASP A 52 13.87 -10.18 5.76
CA ASP A 52 15.05 -10.86 6.29
C ASP A 52 16.22 -9.87 6.29
N CYS A 53 16.74 -9.56 7.47
CA CYS A 53 17.91 -8.68 7.62
C CYS A 53 17.77 -7.28 7.03
N ALA A 54 16.53 -6.79 6.92
CA ALA A 54 16.28 -5.45 6.43
C ALA A 54 14.92 -4.95 6.92
N GLN A 55 14.74 -3.66 6.84
CA GLN A 55 13.45 -3.04 7.14
C GLN A 55 13.18 -1.92 6.16
N GLY A 56 11.91 -1.61 5.99
CA GLY A 56 11.50 -0.51 5.14
C GLY A 56 10.31 0.22 5.71
N THR A 57 10.07 1.40 5.17
CA THR A 57 8.87 2.17 5.48
C THR A 57 8.28 2.72 4.20
N ILE A 58 6.98 2.78 4.15
CA ILE A 58 6.26 3.53 3.12
C ILE A 58 5.66 4.75 3.81
N SER A 59 5.98 5.92 3.29
CA SER A 59 5.61 7.19 3.91
C SER A 59 4.39 7.85 3.28
N GLU A 60 3.69 7.13 2.42
CA GLU A 60 2.49 7.58 1.74
C GLU A 60 1.38 6.55 1.89
N PRO A 61 0.11 6.96 1.90
CA PRO A 61 -0.98 5.99 1.89
C PRO A 61 -0.91 5.06 0.68
N LEU A 62 -1.27 3.82 0.89
CA LEU A 62 -1.26 2.80 -0.17
C LEU A 62 -2.55 2.86 -0.99
N ALA A 63 -2.69 3.91 -1.78
CA ALA A 63 -3.85 4.14 -2.61
C ALA A 63 -3.76 3.34 -3.90
N LEU A 64 -4.82 2.60 -4.21
CA LEU A 64 -4.88 1.76 -5.40
C LEU A 64 -5.51 2.53 -6.56
N ASP A 65 -4.95 2.36 -7.74
CA ASP A 65 -5.56 2.86 -8.97
C ASP A 65 -6.66 1.88 -9.46
N GLN A 66 -7.19 2.15 -10.63
CA GLN A 66 -8.27 1.34 -11.20
C GLN A 66 -7.86 -0.10 -11.49
N SER A 67 -6.59 -0.34 -11.68
CA SER A 67 -6.06 -1.68 -11.91
C SER A 67 -5.68 -2.42 -10.63
N GLY A 68 -5.87 -1.79 -9.48
CA GLY A 68 -5.49 -2.39 -8.20
C GLY A 68 -4.01 -2.26 -7.89
N THR A 69 -3.35 -1.27 -8.47
CA THR A 69 -1.91 -1.07 -8.33
C THR A 69 -1.64 0.20 -7.53
N PHE A 70 -0.61 0.17 -6.69
CA PHE A 70 -0.12 1.37 -6.02
C PHE A 70 1.35 1.58 -6.32
N HIS A 71 1.77 2.84 -6.22
CA HIS A 71 3.16 3.26 -6.22
C HIS A 71 3.34 4.21 -5.06
N ALA A 72 4.30 3.94 -4.20
CA ALA A 72 4.48 4.73 -3.01
C ALA A 72 5.95 4.91 -2.69
N ARG A 73 6.29 6.09 -2.22
CA ARG A 73 7.65 6.41 -1.79
C ARG A 73 7.90 5.86 -0.41
N GLY A 74 9.10 5.40 -0.22
CA GLY A 74 9.50 4.91 1.08
C GLY A 74 11.00 4.76 1.19
N SER A 75 11.42 4.01 2.17
CA SER A 75 12.82 3.78 2.45
C SER A 75 13.09 2.30 2.63
N PHE A 76 14.36 1.94 2.45
CA PHE A 76 14.84 0.58 2.67
C PHE A 76 16.19 0.65 3.36
N GLN A 77 16.37 -0.14 4.41
CA GLN A 77 17.59 -0.17 5.19
C GLN A 77 17.95 -1.61 5.53
N THR A 78 19.16 -2.00 5.20
CA THR A 78 19.67 -3.29 5.62
C THR A 78 20.06 -3.28 7.07
N GLN A 79 19.88 -4.40 7.74
CA GLN A 79 20.22 -4.57 9.15
C GLN A 79 21.23 -5.70 9.31
N GLY A 80 22.05 -5.58 10.35
CA GLY A 80 22.96 -6.65 10.70
C GLY A 80 24.16 -6.78 9.78
N GLY A 81 25.10 -7.63 10.11
CA GLY A 81 26.30 -7.92 9.32
C GLY A 81 27.46 -6.97 9.58
N ALA A 82 28.65 -7.48 9.51
CA ALA A 82 29.83 -6.84 10.04
C ALA A 82 30.54 -5.86 9.10
N ALA A 83 30.37 -5.97 7.82
CA ALA A 83 31.14 -5.16 6.87
C ALA A 83 30.23 -4.14 6.22
N ARG A 84 29.84 -3.18 7.04
CA ARG A 84 28.83 -2.32 6.52
C ARG A 84 29.37 -1.03 5.99
N LYS A 85 29.11 -0.79 4.74
CA LYS A 85 29.21 0.54 4.22
C LYS A 85 28.26 1.43 5.01
N VAL A 86 28.72 2.62 5.37
CA VAL A 86 27.90 3.57 6.08
C VAL A 86 26.67 3.88 5.21
N GLN A 87 25.51 3.46 5.70
CA GLN A 87 24.27 3.84 5.05
C GLN A 87 23.78 5.16 5.64
N PRO A 88 23.12 5.98 4.83
CA PRO A 88 22.49 7.17 5.38
C PRO A 88 21.53 6.81 6.50
N SER A 89 21.47 7.66 7.49
CA SER A 89 20.49 7.57 8.55
C SER A 89 19.09 7.50 7.93
N GLY A 90 18.31 6.47 8.28
CA GLY A 90 16.99 6.27 7.72
C GLY A 90 16.93 5.43 6.45
N GLY A 91 18.07 4.94 5.97
CA GLY A 91 18.12 4.08 4.79
C GLY A 91 18.15 4.83 3.48
N ILE A 92 17.89 4.12 2.40
CA ILE A 92 17.85 4.68 1.05
C ILE A 92 16.41 4.85 0.58
N ASN A 93 16.18 5.83 -0.26
CA ASN A 93 14.86 6.07 -0.83
C ASN A 93 14.59 5.07 -1.94
N VAL A 94 13.39 4.48 -1.89
CA VAL A 94 12.95 3.54 -2.92
C VAL A 94 11.48 3.82 -3.25
N ILE A 95 11.04 3.31 -4.39
CA ILE A 95 9.63 3.32 -4.76
C ILE A 95 9.12 1.88 -4.61
N TYR A 96 8.12 1.71 -3.76
CA TYR A 96 7.43 0.45 -3.64
C TYR A 96 6.24 0.45 -4.58
N SER A 97 6.09 -0.63 -5.33
CA SER A 97 4.94 -0.83 -6.21
C SER A 97 4.25 -2.12 -5.80
N GLY A 98 2.94 -2.12 -5.85
CA GLY A 98 2.20 -3.31 -5.50
C GLY A 98 0.94 -3.47 -6.32
N ASN A 99 0.48 -4.71 -6.43
CA ASN A 99 -0.76 -5.04 -7.10
C ASN A 99 -1.59 -5.93 -6.18
N LEU A 100 -2.80 -5.48 -5.89
CA LEU A 100 -3.72 -6.19 -5.01
C LEU A 100 -4.74 -6.98 -5.81
N ARG A 101 -4.85 -8.27 -5.49
CA ARG A 101 -5.87 -9.15 -6.05
C ARG A 101 -6.52 -9.94 -4.92
N GLY A 102 -7.72 -9.53 -4.51
CA GLY A 102 -8.40 -10.17 -3.39
C GLY A 102 -7.62 -10.03 -2.10
N GLU A 103 -7.23 -11.14 -1.53
CA GLU A 103 -6.48 -11.19 -0.27
C GLU A 103 -4.96 -11.31 -0.49
N THR A 104 -4.51 -11.21 -1.75
CA THR A 104 -3.11 -11.37 -2.11
C THR A 104 -2.56 -10.08 -2.64
N LEU A 105 -1.44 -9.65 -2.09
CA LEU A 105 -0.73 -8.46 -2.51
C LEU A 105 0.65 -8.84 -3.01
N GLN A 106 0.95 -8.50 -4.25
CA GLN A 106 2.31 -8.58 -4.77
C GLN A 106 2.96 -7.22 -4.63
N ILE A 107 4.12 -7.18 -4.00
CA ILE A 107 4.86 -5.93 -3.81
C ILE A 107 6.25 -6.09 -4.38
N GLU A 108 6.76 -5.04 -5.00
CA GLU A 108 8.11 -5.05 -5.56
C GLU A 108 8.77 -3.69 -5.35
N PHE A 109 10.08 -3.70 -5.31
CA PHE A 109 10.88 -2.49 -5.28
C PHE A 109 12.26 -2.77 -5.84
N THR A 110 12.95 -1.71 -6.24
CA THR A 110 14.31 -1.79 -6.75
C THR A 110 15.22 -0.93 -5.90
N VAL A 111 16.35 -1.48 -5.54
CA VAL A 111 17.39 -0.76 -4.81
C VAL A 111 18.41 -0.23 -5.83
N GLY A 112 18.87 1.00 -5.66
CA GLY A 112 19.90 1.56 -6.52
C GLY A 112 19.39 2.36 -7.69
N GLU A 113 18.43 3.19 -7.45
CA GLU A 113 17.73 3.96 -8.47
C GLU A 113 18.62 4.81 -9.39
N ASN A 114 19.78 5.22 -8.90
CA ASN A 114 20.66 6.11 -9.64
C ASN A 114 21.87 5.42 -10.26
N ALA A 115 21.93 4.12 -10.18
CA ALA A 115 23.12 3.41 -10.63
C ALA A 115 22.86 2.82 -11.99
N GLY A 116 23.23 3.53 -13.03
CA GLY A 116 23.04 3.07 -14.40
C GLY A 116 23.51 1.65 -14.65
N GLU A 117 24.69 1.29 -14.14
CA GLU A 117 25.27 -0.02 -14.41
C GLU A 117 25.03 -1.06 -13.31
N ASN A 118 24.67 -0.61 -12.13
CA ASN A 118 24.48 -1.51 -10.98
C ASN A 118 23.03 -1.64 -10.54
N LYS A 119 22.12 -1.44 -11.45
CA LYS A 119 20.71 -1.55 -11.16
C LYS A 119 20.38 -3.02 -10.85
N GLN A 120 20.03 -3.28 -9.62
CA GLN A 120 19.62 -4.61 -9.22
C GLN A 120 18.24 -4.93 -9.79
N PRO A 121 17.97 -6.21 -10.09
CA PRO A 121 16.62 -6.59 -10.50
C PRO A 121 15.62 -6.30 -9.38
N PRO A 122 14.36 -6.02 -9.71
CA PRO A 122 13.34 -5.78 -8.71
C PRO A 122 13.20 -6.96 -7.76
N GLN A 123 13.06 -6.66 -6.49
CA GLN A 123 12.74 -7.68 -5.49
C GLN A 123 11.22 -7.77 -5.39
N LYS A 124 10.70 -8.99 -5.47
CA LYS A 124 9.27 -9.24 -5.49
C LYS A 124 8.87 -10.13 -4.33
N PHE A 125 7.75 -9.80 -3.71
CA PHE A 125 7.21 -10.54 -2.59
C PHE A 125 5.71 -10.73 -2.77
N THR A 126 5.20 -11.84 -2.27
CA THR A 126 3.76 -12.12 -2.26
C THR A 126 3.29 -12.17 -0.82
N LEU A 127 2.31 -11.35 -0.48
CA LEU A 127 1.77 -11.23 0.86
C LEU A 127 0.32 -11.64 0.89
N ILE A 128 -0.09 -12.21 2.00
CA ILE A 128 -1.48 -12.60 2.25
C ILE A 128 -2.01 -11.76 3.41
N ARG A 129 -3.21 -11.25 3.25
CA ARG A 129 -3.85 -10.44 4.27
C ARG A 129 -4.06 -11.22 5.57
N GLY A 130 -3.68 -10.58 6.67
CA GLY A 130 -3.87 -11.16 8.00
C GLY A 130 -2.86 -12.24 8.38
N GLN A 131 -1.92 -12.56 7.50
CA GLN A 131 -0.92 -13.57 7.76
C GLN A 131 0.36 -12.92 8.25
N ALA A 132 0.99 -13.53 9.26
CA ALA A 132 2.30 -13.09 9.70
C ALA A 132 3.38 -13.47 8.69
N GLY A 133 4.41 -12.66 8.61
CA GLY A 133 5.54 -12.95 7.74
C GLY A 133 6.42 -14.09 8.27
N ASN A 134 6.98 -14.82 7.37
CA ASN A 134 7.94 -15.87 7.71
C ASN A 134 9.35 -15.34 7.48
N LEU A 135 9.89 -14.70 8.52
CA LEU A 135 11.16 -14.01 8.44
C LEU A 135 12.27 -14.86 9.05
N LYS A 136 13.42 -14.81 8.42
CA LYS A 136 14.64 -15.43 8.94
C LYS A 136 15.39 -14.39 9.77
N LYS A 137 15.92 -14.84 10.90
CA LYS A 137 16.68 -13.94 11.75
C LYS A 137 18.05 -13.66 11.15
N CYS A 138 18.45 -12.41 11.25
CA CYS A 138 19.81 -12.00 10.92
C CYS A 138 20.79 -12.49 11.97
N HIS A 139 21.88 -13.01 11.52
CA HIS A 139 23.00 -13.40 12.39
C HIS A 139 24.21 -12.50 12.15
#